data_579325c24a7125bfb868d51cbf05a764
#
_entry.id   579325c24a7125bfb868d51cbf05a764
#
_cell.length_a   1.000
_cell.length_b   1.000
_cell.length_c   1.000
_cell.angle_alpha   90.00
_cell.angle_beta   90.00
_cell.angle_gamma   90.00
#
_symmetry.space_group_name_H-M   'P 1'
#
loop_
_entity.id
_entity.type
_entity.pdbx_description
1 polymer ?
#
loop_
_entity_poly.entity_id
_entity_poly.type
_entity_poly.pdbx_seq_one_letter_code
_entity_poly.pdbx_strand_id
1 'polypeptide(L)'
;MIALADCNNFYASCERVFRPDLYNKPVLVLSNNDGCVIARSNETKALGIKMGVPAFKIKDIINNNNVNVFSSNFTLYGDMSNRVMSIYAGECNAIEIYSIDEAFINMSGIANLEEKAVSIRNKVKTWTGIPVSIGISKTKTLAKIANHIAKKYKKNGVFLLDGDVLTKRALKFFPVEDIWGIGRQLSRFLHQRNIKSAWQLANCNDKWIRRHLTITGLKLVKELRGEICHPVGVGHPPKKNICTSRSFGIEVANIDSLKESISSFAANCARKLRDQNTVCKKVSVFIKTNSFKPNTKQYQGYQVLELPTSTSDTIEISNLALRGLKNIYRSGHVYKKAGVIVHDIGKIDQIQLNMFDRVDRDRRGNLMTSYDAINSRMGRDTVRLAVQGFDRKWKMRQERLSPCYTTRMTELLEVKL
;
A
#
# COMPACT_ATOMS: atom_id res chain seq x y z
N MET A 1 -0.03 -12.39 23.89
CA MET A 1 -0.99 -12.60 22.79
C MET A 1 -0.93 -11.45 21.81
N ILE A 2 -1.18 -11.69 20.53
CA ILE A 2 -1.19 -10.71 19.45
C ILE A 2 -2.58 -10.73 18.79
N ALA A 3 -3.20 -9.56 18.61
CA ALA A 3 -4.40 -9.44 17.81
C ALA A 3 -4.07 -8.85 16.43
N LEU A 4 -4.75 -9.31 15.39
CA LEU A 4 -4.85 -8.62 14.11
C LEU A 4 -6.23 -7.97 14.03
N ALA A 5 -6.26 -6.67 13.95
CA ALA A 5 -7.46 -5.90 13.61
C ALA A 5 -7.42 -5.50 12.13
N ASP A 6 -8.51 -5.75 11.40
CA ASP A 6 -8.61 -5.55 9.96
C ASP A 6 -9.96 -4.90 9.61
N CYS A 7 -9.92 -3.81 8.88
CA CYS A 7 -11.11 -3.10 8.43
C CYS A 7 -11.81 -3.83 7.28
N ASN A 8 -13.05 -4.23 7.49
CA ASN A 8 -13.80 -5.01 6.52
C ASN A 8 -14.13 -4.19 5.26
N ASN A 9 -13.71 -4.66 4.08
CA ASN A 9 -13.97 -4.01 2.79
C ASN A 9 -13.55 -2.52 2.78
N PHE A 10 -12.44 -2.17 3.39
CA PHE A 10 -12.07 -0.84 3.86
C PHE A 10 -12.47 0.30 2.92
N TYR A 11 -11.98 0.34 1.69
CA TYR A 11 -12.29 1.45 0.77
C TYR A 11 -13.78 1.58 0.47
N ALA A 12 -14.47 0.45 0.25
CA ALA A 12 -15.93 0.47 0.05
C ALA A 12 -16.68 0.92 1.31
N SER A 13 -16.16 0.58 2.50
CA SER A 13 -16.71 1.05 3.77
C SER A 13 -16.48 2.54 3.98
N CYS A 14 -15.32 3.09 3.60
CA CYS A 14 -15.05 4.53 3.64
C CYS A 14 -16.06 5.32 2.78
N GLU A 15 -16.37 4.85 1.57
CA GLU A 15 -17.37 5.50 0.72
C GLU A 15 -18.77 5.48 1.36
N ARG A 16 -19.14 4.38 2.01
CA ARG A 16 -20.45 4.23 2.68
C ARG A 16 -20.61 5.12 3.89
N VAL A 17 -19.56 5.44 4.62
CA VAL A 17 -19.62 6.32 5.81
C VAL A 17 -20.25 7.66 5.47
N PHE A 18 -19.92 8.22 4.31
CA PHE A 18 -20.40 9.53 3.85
C PHE A 18 -21.59 9.44 2.89
N ARG A 19 -22.01 8.24 2.54
CA ARG A 19 -23.12 7.94 1.63
C ARG A 19 -24.00 6.85 2.23
N PRO A 20 -24.84 7.19 3.23
CA PRO A 20 -25.76 6.22 3.87
C PRO A 20 -26.73 5.55 2.89
N ASP A 21 -27.06 6.22 1.78
CA ASP A 21 -27.87 5.68 0.70
C ASP A 21 -27.25 4.45 0.01
N LEU A 22 -25.97 4.18 0.24
CA LEU A 22 -25.23 3.02 -0.27
C LEU A 22 -25.26 1.81 0.67
N TYR A 23 -25.87 1.90 1.85
CA TYR A 23 -26.06 0.74 2.70
C TYR A 23 -26.85 -0.35 1.96
N ASN A 24 -26.38 -1.60 2.08
CA ASN A 24 -26.93 -2.77 1.40
C ASN A 24 -26.95 -2.70 -0.15
N LYS A 25 -26.32 -1.70 -0.76
CA LYS A 25 -26.13 -1.64 -2.21
C LYS A 25 -24.73 -2.14 -2.60
N PRO A 26 -24.55 -2.70 -3.81
CA PRO A 26 -23.23 -3.11 -4.26
C PRO A 26 -22.34 -1.89 -4.51
N VAL A 27 -21.17 -1.88 -3.83
CA VAL A 27 -20.14 -0.84 -3.93
C VAL A 27 -18.83 -1.45 -4.38
N LEU A 28 -18.15 -0.80 -5.32
CA LEU A 28 -16.91 -1.24 -5.93
C LEU A 28 -15.95 -0.05 -6.04
N VAL A 29 -14.68 -0.26 -5.66
CA VAL A 29 -13.63 0.74 -5.80
C VAL A 29 -12.58 0.23 -6.79
N LEU A 30 -12.21 1.11 -7.72
CA LEU A 30 -11.24 0.82 -8.78
C LEU A 30 -9.84 1.33 -8.40
N SER A 31 -8.83 0.69 -8.95
CA SER A 31 -7.43 1.09 -8.84
C SER A 31 -7.14 2.35 -9.66
N ASN A 32 -5.88 2.82 -9.59
CA ASN A 32 -5.38 3.88 -10.45
C ASN A 32 -5.81 3.70 -11.92
N ASN A 33 -6.19 4.80 -12.57
CA ASN A 33 -6.73 4.85 -13.92
C ASN A 33 -8.06 4.09 -14.10
N ASP A 34 -8.82 3.90 -13.03
CA ASP A 34 -10.08 3.15 -13.02
C ASP A 34 -9.93 1.75 -13.66
N GLY A 35 -8.75 1.15 -13.48
CA GLY A 35 -8.32 -0.02 -14.23
C GLY A 35 -8.89 -1.33 -13.72
N CYS A 36 -8.67 -1.66 -12.44
CA CYS A 36 -9.01 -2.95 -11.85
C CYS A 36 -9.71 -2.78 -10.51
N VAL A 37 -10.48 -3.78 -10.12
CA VAL A 37 -11.16 -3.84 -8.83
C VAL A 37 -10.16 -3.99 -7.69
N ILE A 38 -10.16 -3.08 -6.69
CA ILE A 38 -9.29 -3.15 -5.51
C ILE A 38 -10.07 -3.22 -4.19
N ALA A 39 -11.35 -2.87 -4.18
CA ALA A 39 -12.20 -3.13 -3.02
C ALA A 39 -13.64 -3.42 -3.47
N ARG A 40 -14.35 -4.20 -2.66
CA ARG A 40 -15.70 -4.68 -2.95
C ARG A 40 -16.51 -4.80 -1.68
N SER A 41 -17.74 -4.31 -1.69
CA SER A 41 -18.70 -4.60 -0.63
C SER A 41 -19.14 -6.09 -0.67
N ASN A 42 -19.81 -6.56 0.37
CA ASN A 42 -20.28 -7.95 0.41
C ASN A 42 -21.29 -8.25 -0.70
N GLU A 43 -22.16 -7.29 -1.01
CA GLU A 43 -23.13 -7.38 -2.09
C GLU A 43 -22.43 -7.53 -3.45
N THR A 44 -21.34 -6.77 -3.67
CA THR A 44 -20.53 -6.89 -4.89
C THR A 44 -19.81 -8.25 -4.96
N LYS A 45 -19.38 -8.80 -3.82
CA LYS A 45 -18.81 -10.16 -3.77
C LYS A 45 -19.84 -11.23 -4.13
N ALA A 46 -21.08 -11.06 -3.68
CA ALA A 46 -22.20 -11.97 -4.00
C ALA A 46 -22.52 -12.01 -5.50
N LEU A 47 -22.27 -10.90 -6.23
CA LEU A 47 -22.37 -10.86 -7.71
C LEU A 47 -21.21 -11.59 -8.42
N GLY A 48 -20.31 -12.26 -7.70
CA GLY A 48 -19.20 -13.02 -8.28
C GLY A 48 -18.03 -12.17 -8.78
N ILE A 49 -18.03 -10.85 -8.57
CA ILE A 49 -16.92 -9.98 -8.99
C ILE A 49 -15.67 -10.31 -8.16
N LYS A 50 -14.58 -10.70 -8.83
CA LYS A 50 -13.30 -11.07 -8.18
C LYS A 50 -12.38 -9.87 -7.98
N MET A 51 -11.48 -9.94 -6.97
CA MET A 51 -10.43 -8.95 -6.76
C MET A 51 -9.45 -8.94 -7.94
N GLY A 52 -9.01 -7.74 -8.35
CA GLY A 52 -8.03 -7.57 -9.43
C GLY A 52 -8.60 -7.73 -10.84
N VAL A 53 -9.89 -8.00 -11.00
CA VAL A 53 -10.50 -8.09 -12.33
C VAL A 53 -10.50 -6.72 -13.00
N PRO A 54 -10.14 -6.60 -14.30
CA PRO A 54 -10.24 -5.34 -15.02
C PRO A 54 -11.70 -4.85 -15.13
N ALA A 55 -11.93 -3.56 -14.88
CA ALA A 55 -13.27 -2.96 -14.87
C ALA A 55 -14.03 -3.16 -16.19
N PHE A 56 -13.32 -3.07 -17.32
CA PHE A 56 -13.93 -3.26 -18.64
C PHE A 56 -14.51 -4.66 -18.87
N LYS A 57 -13.96 -5.69 -18.19
CA LYS A 57 -14.45 -7.09 -18.31
C LYS A 57 -15.73 -7.36 -17.53
N ILE A 58 -16.11 -6.47 -16.64
CA ILE A 58 -17.29 -6.62 -15.77
C ILE A 58 -18.32 -5.50 -15.99
N LYS A 59 -18.20 -4.77 -17.10
CA LYS A 59 -19.07 -3.64 -17.42
C LYS A 59 -20.56 -4.02 -17.41
N ASP A 60 -20.89 -5.16 -17.99
CA ASP A 60 -22.28 -5.65 -18.04
C ASP A 60 -22.80 -6.00 -16.64
N ILE A 61 -21.98 -6.64 -15.80
CA ILE A 61 -22.37 -6.94 -14.40
C ILE A 61 -22.61 -5.64 -13.63
N ILE A 62 -21.74 -4.62 -13.84
CA ILE A 62 -21.89 -3.31 -13.22
C ILE A 62 -23.22 -2.66 -13.59
N ASN A 63 -23.54 -2.62 -14.88
CA ASN A 63 -24.73 -1.96 -15.40
C ASN A 63 -26.01 -2.68 -15.00
N ASN A 64 -26.05 -4.01 -15.18
CA ASN A 64 -27.26 -4.82 -14.93
C ASN A 64 -27.61 -4.91 -13.44
N ASN A 65 -26.65 -4.69 -12.53
CA ASN A 65 -26.89 -4.79 -11.08
C ASN A 65 -26.76 -3.43 -10.36
N ASN A 66 -26.76 -2.32 -11.09
CA ASN A 66 -26.64 -0.97 -10.53
C ASN A 66 -25.50 -0.85 -9.51
N VAL A 67 -24.31 -1.38 -9.84
CA VAL A 67 -23.16 -1.35 -8.95
C VAL A 67 -22.61 0.07 -8.85
N ASN A 68 -22.52 0.60 -7.64
CA ASN A 68 -21.93 1.91 -7.39
C ASN A 68 -20.39 1.82 -7.46
N VAL A 69 -19.82 2.49 -8.46
CA VAL A 69 -18.39 2.40 -8.78
C VAL A 69 -17.70 3.71 -8.42
N PHE A 70 -16.59 3.61 -7.67
CA PHE A 70 -15.76 4.74 -7.27
C PHE A 70 -14.32 4.58 -7.79
N SER A 71 -13.70 5.70 -8.18
CA SER A 71 -12.25 5.79 -8.31
C SER A 71 -11.61 5.79 -6.91
N SER A 72 -10.37 5.30 -6.78
CA SER A 72 -9.69 5.28 -5.49
C SER A 72 -9.40 6.69 -4.97
N ASN A 73 -10.00 7.05 -3.83
CA ASN A 73 -9.75 8.30 -3.10
C ASN A 73 -8.78 8.06 -1.95
N PHE A 74 -7.48 7.93 -2.29
CA PHE A 74 -6.46 7.63 -1.28
C PHE A 74 -6.28 8.72 -0.22
N THR A 75 -6.70 9.95 -0.50
CA THR A 75 -6.70 11.04 0.49
C THR A 75 -7.73 10.77 1.59
N LEU A 76 -8.95 10.46 1.20
CA LEU A 76 -10.02 10.09 2.12
C LEU A 76 -9.68 8.81 2.89
N TYR A 77 -9.22 7.76 2.17
CA TYR A 77 -8.90 6.47 2.81
C TYR A 77 -7.73 6.58 3.78
N GLY A 78 -6.73 7.42 3.47
CA GLY A 78 -5.61 7.69 4.37
C GLY A 78 -6.03 8.36 5.67
N ASP A 79 -6.93 9.35 5.61
CA ASP A 79 -7.46 10.01 6.80
C ASP A 79 -8.31 9.06 7.64
N MET A 80 -9.22 8.30 7.01
CA MET A 80 -10.04 7.30 7.71
C MET A 80 -9.17 6.21 8.37
N SER A 81 -8.10 5.77 7.69
CA SER A 81 -7.12 4.86 8.26
C SER A 81 -6.47 5.47 9.52
N ASN A 82 -5.99 6.71 9.43
CA ASN A 82 -5.36 7.38 10.57
C ASN A 82 -6.30 7.47 11.78
N ARG A 83 -7.58 7.75 11.57
CA ARG A 83 -8.60 7.77 12.65
C ARG A 83 -8.74 6.39 13.31
N VAL A 84 -8.84 5.32 12.50
CA VAL A 84 -8.93 3.94 13.01
C VAL A 84 -7.66 3.56 13.78
N MET A 85 -6.48 3.81 13.21
CA MET A 85 -5.19 3.48 13.84
C MET A 85 -4.96 4.27 15.14
N SER A 86 -5.44 5.53 15.23
CA SER A 86 -5.39 6.34 16.46
C SER A 86 -6.25 5.73 17.56
N ILE A 87 -7.42 5.16 17.22
CA ILE A 87 -8.25 4.45 18.20
C ILE A 87 -7.50 3.22 18.72
N TYR A 88 -6.88 2.41 17.85
CA TYR A 88 -6.10 1.25 18.30
C TYR A 88 -4.95 1.67 19.22
N ALA A 89 -4.23 2.75 18.88
CA ALA A 89 -3.13 3.26 19.68
C ALA A 89 -3.57 3.75 21.06
N GLY A 90 -4.77 4.33 21.16
CA GLY A 90 -5.33 4.76 22.45
C GLY A 90 -5.89 3.63 23.33
N GLU A 91 -6.13 2.45 22.75
CA GLU A 91 -6.72 1.31 23.47
C GLU A 91 -5.69 0.26 23.93
N CYS A 92 -4.45 0.32 23.42
CA CYS A 92 -3.45 -0.74 23.61
C CYS A 92 -2.04 -0.17 23.76
N ASN A 93 -1.19 -0.90 24.49
CA ASN A 93 0.19 -0.46 24.81
C ASN A 93 1.11 -0.36 23.61
N ALA A 94 0.92 -1.18 22.58
CA ALA A 94 1.73 -1.15 21.36
C ALA A 94 0.93 -1.65 20.16
N ILE A 95 1.07 -0.94 19.05
CA ILE A 95 0.51 -1.33 17.76
C ILE A 95 1.59 -1.31 16.68
N GLU A 96 1.45 -2.18 15.69
CA GLU A 96 2.20 -2.16 14.44
C GLU A 96 1.23 -1.98 13.29
N ILE A 97 1.24 -0.81 12.65
CA ILE A 97 0.44 -0.53 11.46
C ILE A 97 1.05 -1.35 10.31
N TYR A 98 0.36 -2.39 9.89
CA TYR A 98 0.83 -3.30 8.85
C TYR A 98 0.44 -2.83 7.45
N SER A 99 -0.78 -2.32 7.30
CA SER A 99 -1.30 -1.75 6.05
C SER A 99 -2.21 -0.55 6.33
N ILE A 100 -2.87 -0.03 5.29
CA ILE A 100 -3.85 1.06 5.43
C ILE A 100 -5.11 0.63 6.20
N ASP A 101 -5.38 -0.68 6.28
CA ASP A 101 -6.59 -1.26 6.85
C ASP A 101 -6.33 -2.34 7.91
N GLU A 102 -5.06 -2.70 8.16
CA GLU A 102 -4.67 -3.73 9.13
C GLU A 102 -3.63 -3.23 10.14
N ALA A 103 -3.79 -3.60 11.40
CA ALA A 103 -2.80 -3.40 12.45
C ALA A 103 -2.65 -4.63 13.33
N PHE A 104 -1.42 -4.97 13.71
CA PHE A 104 -1.15 -5.89 14.80
C PHE A 104 -1.12 -5.14 16.11
N ILE A 105 -1.79 -5.69 17.11
CA ILE A 105 -1.97 -5.09 18.43
C ILE A 105 -1.37 -6.03 19.47
N ASN A 106 -0.54 -5.49 20.35
CA ASN A 106 -0.04 -6.25 21.49
C ASN A 106 -1.13 -6.34 22.58
N MET A 107 -1.60 -7.55 22.84
CA MET A 107 -2.63 -7.86 23.83
C MET A 107 -2.06 -8.48 25.11
N SER A 108 -0.75 -8.40 25.32
CA SER A 108 -0.11 -8.93 26.53
C SER A 108 -0.54 -8.14 27.77
N GLY A 109 -0.81 -8.84 28.87
CA GLY A 109 -1.26 -8.23 30.13
C GLY A 109 -2.76 -7.91 30.22
N ILE A 110 -3.54 -8.20 29.17
CA ILE A 110 -5.00 -8.03 29.16
C ILE A 110 -5.65 -9.34 29.61
N ALA A 111 -6.49 -9.27 30.65
CA ALA A 111 -7.14 -10.44 31.23
C ALA A 111 -8.22 -11.02 30.31
N ASN A 112 -9.17 -10.18 29.86
CA ASN A 112 -10.33 -10.58 29.06
C ASN A 112 -10.14 -10.20 27.60
N LEU A 113 -9.37 -11.00 26.86
CA LEU A 113 -8.94 -10.70 25.49
C LEU A 113 -10.11 -10.50 24.50
N GLU A 114 -11.12 -11.38 24.55
CA GLU A 114 -12.29 -11.31 23.65
C GLU A 114 -13.15 -10.08 23.95
N GLU A 115 -13.44 -9.81 25.22
CA GLU A 115 -14.23 -8.64 25.63
C GLU A 115 -13.53 -7.34 25.23
N LYS A 116 -12.22 -7.23 25.47
CA LYS A 116 -11.42 -6.08 25.04
C LYS A 116 -11.46 -5.90 23.52
N ALA A 117 -11.34 -6.98 22.76
CA ALA A 117 -11.42 -6.93 21.31
C ALA A 117 -12.81 -6.51 20.81
N VAL A 118 -13.88 -6.98 21.44
CA VAL A 118 -15.26 -6.55 21.14
C VAL A 118 -15.43 -5.07 21.46
N SER A 119 -14.91 -4.58 22.59
CA SER A 119 -14.92 -3.16 22.97
C SER A 119 -14.21 -2.30 21.91
N ILE A 120 -12.98 -2.67 21.52
CA ILE A 120 -12.21 -1.96 20.48
C ILE A 120 -12.99 -1.93 19.17
N ARG A 121 -13.50 -3.08 18.72
CA ARG A 121 -14.31 -3.21 17.51
C ARG A 121 -15.52 -2.27 17.51
N ASN A 122 -16.27 -2.24 18.61
CA ASN A 122 -17.45 -1.42 18.76
C ASN A 122 -17.07 0.08 18.75
N LYS A 123 -16.02 0.46 19.47
CA LYS A 123 -15.51 1.83 19.50
C LYS A 123 -15.12 2.31 18.11
N VAL A 124 -14.36 1.53 17.34
CA VAL A 124 -14.00 1.86 15.96
C VAL A 124 -15.26 2.06 15.11
N LYS A 125 -16.22 1.13 15.18
CA LYS A 125 -17.46 1.23 14.41
C LYS A 125 -18.26 2.48 14.78
N THR A 126 -18.40 2.78 16.08
CA THR A 126 -19.17 3.94 16.56
C THR A 126 -18.50 5.25 16.16
N TRP A 127 -17.18 5.36 16.29
CA TRP A 127 -16.47 6.62 16.08
C TRP A 127 -16.12 6.91 14.61
N THR A 128 -15.98 5.86 13.79
CA THR A 128 -15.54 6.02 12.40
C THR A 128 -16.54 5.48 11.37
N GLY A 129 -17.56 4.74 11.78
CA GLY A 129 -18.45 4.02 10.87
C GLY A 129 -17.84 2.80 10.20
N ILE A 130 -16.53 2.52 10.38
CA ILE A 130 -15.81 1.44 9.72
C ILE A 130 -16.00 0.11 10.48
N PRO A 131 -16.56 -0.93 9.85
CA PRO A 131 -16.64 -2.25 10.45
C PRO A 131 -15.28 -2.92 10.46
N VAL A 132 -14.88 -3.51 11.61
CA VAL A 132 -13.61 -4.22 11.74
C VAL A 132 -13.83 -5.65 12.25
N SER A 133 -12.89 -6.53 11.96
CA SER A 133 -12.80 -7.88 12.52
C SER A 133 -11.47 -8.05 13.23
N ILE A 134 -11.48 -8.78 14.37
CA ILE A 134 -10.29 -8.96 15.20
C ILE A 134 -10.06 -10.43 15.44
N GLY A 135 -8.87 -10.90 15.08
CA GLY A 135 -8.40 -12.25 15.37
C GLY A 135 -7.24 -12.21 16.35
N ILE A 136 -7.31 -13.00 17.42
CA ILE A 136 -6.32 -13.03 18.51
C ILE A 136 -5.65 -14.39 18.54
N SER A 137 -4.31 -14.42 18.66
CA SER A 137 -3.57 -15.65 18.86
C SER A 137 -2.14 -15.39 19.39
N LYS A 138 -1.34 -16.45 19.52
CA LYS A 138 0.03 -16.40 20.04
C LYS A 138 1.00 -15.71 19.09
N THR A 139 0.83 -15.87 17.78
CA THR A 139 1.74 -15.33 16.75
C THR A 139 0.99 -14.51 15.71
N LYS A 140 1.70 -13.67 14.93
CA LYS A 140 1.08 -12.89 13.85
C LYS A 140 0.42 -13.76 12.79
N THR A 141 1.05 -14.88 12.40
CA THR A 141 0.48 -15.81 11.39
C THR A 141 -0.78 -16.47 11.90
N LEU A 142 -0.82 -16.92 13.15
CA LEU A 142 -2.02 -17.46 13.76
C LEU A 142 -3.11 -16.41 13.97
N ALA A 143 -2.74 -15.17 14.32
CA ALA A 143 -3.69 -14.05 14.44
C ALA A 143 -4.37 -13.72 13.08
N LYS A 144 -3.66 -13.86 11.95
CA LYS A 144 -4.26 -13.73 10.60
C LYS A 144 -5.25 -14.86 10.31
N ILE A 145 -4.95 -16.09 10.70
CA ILE A 145 -5.88 -17.22 10.61
C ILE A 145 -7.12 -16.96 11.48
N ALA A 146 -6.91 -16.51 12.72
CA ALA A 146 -8.00 -16.15 13.63
C ALA A 146 -8.90 -15.05 13.06
N ASN A 147 -8.30 -14.02 12.45
CA ASN A 147 -9.05 -12.95 11.80
C ASN A 147 -9.88 -13.45 10.60
N HIS A 148 -9.32 -14.34 9.78
CA HIS A 148 -10.06 -14.97 8.69
C HIS A 148 -11.30 -15.74 9.22
N ILE A 149 -11.15 -16.48 10.34
CA ILE A 149 -12.25 -17.17 11.00
C ILE A 149 -13.27 -16.17 11.56
N ALA A 150 -12.79 -15.09 12.20
CA ALA A 150 -13.66 -14.02 12.71
C ALA A 150 -14.53 -13.40 11.60
N LYS A 151 -13.95 -13.13 10.44
CA LYS A 151 -14.66 -12.55 9.28
C LYS A 151 -15.73 -13.48 8.69
N LYS A 152 -15.45 -14.77 8.61
CA LYS A 152 -16.33 -15.72 7.90
C LYS A 152 -17.39 -16.36 8.78
N TYR A 153 -17.07 -16.63 10.05
CA TYR A 153 -17.86 -17.54 10.87
C TYR A 153 -18.36 -16.93 12.19
N LYS A 154 -17.90 -15.74 12.57
CA LYS A 154 -18.30 -15.11 13.85
C LYS A 154 -19.17 -13.89 13.63
N LYS A 155 -20.40 -13.91 14.14
CA LYS A 155 -21.34 -12.75 14.07
C LYS A 155 -20.80 -11.52 14.76
N ASN A 156 -20.09 -11.68 15.88
CA ASN A 156 -19.47 -10.58 16.61
C ASN A 156 -18.15 -10.08 15.97
N GLY A 157 -17.64 -10.73 14.91
CA GLY A 157 -16.41 -10.32 14.20
C GLY A 157 -15.13 -10.44 15.04
N VAL A 158 -15.14 -11.17 16.15
CA VAL A 158 -13.98 -11.42 17.01
C VAL A 158 -13.77 -12.93 17.18
N PHE A 159 -12.51 -13.36 17.18
CA PHE A 159 -12.18 -14.76 17.43
C PHE A 159 -10.82 -14.89 18.13
N LEU A 160 -10.82 -15.58 19.27
CA LEU A 160 -9.62 -15.99 19.99
C LEU A 160 -9.25 -17.42 19.58
N LEU A 161 -8.08 -17.54 18.95
CA LEU A 161 -7.48 -18.82 18.59
C LEU A 161 -6.39 -19.14 19.62
N ASP A 162 -6.77 -19.83 20.67
CA ASP A 162 -5.89 -20.27 21.76
C ASP A 162 -6.12 -21.74 22.12
N GLY A 163 -5.11 -22.38 22.70
CA GLY A 163 -5.11 -23.79 23.02
C GLY A 163 -4.79 -24.69 21.82
N ASP A 164 -4.11 -25.82 22.11
CA ASP A 164 -3.54 -26.70 21.08
C ASP A 164 -4.60 -27.40 20.25
N VAL A 165 -5.71 -27.83 20.88
CA VAL A 165 -6.81 -28.52 20.21
C VAL A 165 -7.50 -27.64 19.19
N LEU A 166 -7.82 -26.40 19.58
CA LEU A 166 -8.48 -25.43 18.70
C LEU A 166 -7.56 -25.00 17.56
N THR A 167 -6.28 -24.72 17.88
CA THR A 167 -5.26 -24.36 16.89
C THR A 167 -5.07 -25.48 15.87
N LYS A 168 -4.91 -26.72 16.30
CA LYS A 168 -4.80 -27.89 15.42
C LYS A 168 -6.03 -28.03 14.50
N ARG A 169 -7.24 -27.86 15.06
CA ARG A 169 -8.48 -27.90 14.28
C ARG A 169 -8.49 -26.80 13.23
N ALA A 170 -8.21 -25.55 13.60
CA ALA A 170 -8.15 -24.43 12.68
C ALA A 170 -7.15 -24.68 11.54
N LEU A 171 -5.91 -25.11 11.86
CA LEU A 171 -4.87 -25.36 10.86
C LEU A 171 -5.22 -26.52 9.90
N LYS A 172 -5.96 -27.55 10.34
CA LYS A 172 -6.41 -28.66 9.48
C LYS A 172 -7.36 -28.19 8.37
N PHE A 173 -8.25 -27.25 8.69
CA PHE A 173 -9.25 -26.73 7.75
C PHE A 173 -8.77 -25.50 6.98
N PHE A 174 -7.65 -24.90 7.36
CA PHE A 174 -7.14 -23.68 6.70
C PHE A 174 -6.32 -24.04 5.46
N PRO A 175 -6.75 -23.60 4.24
CA PRO A 175 -6.03 -23.90 3.00
C PRO A 175 -4.62 -23.30 2.99
N VAL A 176 -3.66 -24.00 2.42
CA VAL A 176 -2.26 -23.58 2.38
C VAL A 176 -2.06 -22.29 1.56
N GLU A 177 -2.85 -22.10 0.51
CA GLU A 177 -2.84 -20.91 -0.35
C GLU A 177 -3.30 -19.63 0.34
N ASP A 178 -4.10 -19.75 1.41
CA ASP A 178 -4.62 -18.61 2.17
C ASP A 178 -3.67 -18.22 3.33
N ILE A 179 -2.59 -18.97 3.54
CA ILE A 179 -1.61 -18.65 4.59
C ILE A 179 -0.83 -17.39 4.19
N TRP A 180 -0.73 -16.45 5.13
CA TRP A 180 0.09 -15.25 4.97
C TRP A 180 1.54 -15.57 4.58
N GLY A 181 2.00 -15.04 3.44
CA GLY A 181 3.32 -15.32 2.89
C GLY A 181 3.37 -16.46 1.85
N ILE A 182 2.29 -17.21 1.66
CA ILE A 182 2.18 -18.21 0.59
C ILE A 182 1.53 -17.58 -0.64
N GLY A 183 2.35 -17.21 -1.62
CA GLY A 183 1.87 -16.71 -2.91
C GLY A 183 1.58 -17.82 -3.91
N ARG A 184 1.05 -17.47 -5.09
CA ARG A 184 0.62 -18.42 -6.13
C ARG A 184 1.68 -19.46 -6.51
N GLN A 185 2.96 -19.08 -6.59
CA GLN A 185 4.04 -20.02 -6.96
C GLN A 185 4.30 -21.04 -5.85
N LEU A 186 4.38 -20.56 -4.60
CA LEU A 186 4.57 -21.43 -3.44
C LEU A 186 3.35 -22.34 -3.23
N SER A 187 2.14 -21.83 -3.42
CA SER A 187 0.91 -22.61 -3.35
C SER A 187 0.95 -23.78 -4.35
N ARG A 188 1.25 -23.52 -5.63
CA ARG A 188 1.38 -24.58 -6.66
C ARG A 188 2.44 -25.61 -6.28
N PHE A 189 3.61 -25.15 -5.83
CA PHE A 189 4.71 -25.99 -5.39
C PHE A 189 4.31 -26.92 -4.22
N LEU A 190 3.56 -26.41 -3.24
CA LEU A 190 3.08 -27.17 -2.09
C LEU A 190 1.98 -28.17 -2.49
N HIS A 191 1.02 -27.76 -3.32
CA HIS A 191 -0.03 -28.64 -3.84
C HIS A 191 0.53 -29.83 -4.62
N GLN A 192 1.56 -29.63 -5.45
CA GLN A 192 2.27 -30.70 -6.17
C GLN A 192 2.91 -31.75 -5.24
N ARG A 193 3.10 -31.39 -3.95
CA ARG A 193 3.65 -32.27 -2.91
C ARG A 193 2.60 -32.74 -1.90
N ASN A 194 1.32 -32.62 -2.28
CA ASN A 194 0.17 -32.96 -1.45
C ASN A 194 0.08 -32.19 -0.11
N ILE A 195 0.73 -31.02 -0.01
CA ILE A 195 0.60 -30.10 1.14
C ILE A 195 -0.52 -29.12 0.81
N LYS A 196 -1.73 -29.39 1.32
CA LYS A 196 -2.97 -28.65 1.00
C LYS A 196 -3.50 -27.81 2.16
N SER A 197 -3.03 -28.06 3.39
CA SER A 197 -3.50 -27.36 4.58
C SER A 197 -2.35 -26.76 5.39
N ALA A 198 -2.68 -25.76 6.21
CA ALA A 198 -1.73 -25.16 7.15
C ALA A 198 -1.17 -26.19 8.13
N TRP A 199 -1.95 -27.17 8.54
CA TRP A 199 -1.51 -28.26 9.41
C TRP A 199 -0.44 -29.12 8.75
N GLN A 200 -0.64 -29.51 7.49
CA GLN A 200 0.35 -30.30 6.76
C GLN A 200 1.65 -29.53 6.61
N LEU A 201 1.58 -28.24 6.29
CA LEU A 201 2.77 -27.37 6.20
C LEU A 201 3.46 -27.24 7.55
N ALA A 202 2.72 -27.03 8.64
CA ALA A 202 3.27 -26.94 10.00
C ALA A 202 4.03 -28.21 10.45
N ASN A 203 3.65 -29.38 9.95
CA ASN A 203 4.31 -30.65 10.27
C ASN A 203 5.46 -31.03 9.32
N CYS A 204 5.82 -30.19 8.35
CA CYS A 204 6.97 -30.44 7.49
C CYS A 204 8.30 -30.30 8.27
N ASN A 205 9.32 -31.05 7.83
CA ASN A 205 10.65 -31.00 8.41
C ASN A 205 11.33 -29.64 8.15
N ASP A 206 11.97 -29.06 9.15
CA ASP A 206 12.60 -27.73 9.08
C ASP A 206 13.70 -27.62 8.03
N LYS A 207 14.52 -28.68 7.86
CA LYS A 207 15.57 -28.72 6.82
C LYS A 207 14.96 -28.65 5.43
N TRP A 208 13.84 -29.39 5.21
CA TRP A 208 13.10 -29.37 3.96
C TRP A 208 12.48 -27.99 3.70
N ILE A 209 11.83 -27.38 4.70
CA ILE A 209 11.25 -26.04 4.60
C ILE A 209 12.32 -25.02 4.26
N ARG A 210 13.45 -25.02 5.00
CA ARG A 210 14.55 -24.07 4.76
C ARG A 210 15.12 -24.19 3.36
N ARG A 211 15.25 -25.41 2.82
CA ARG A 211 15.77 -25.67 1.47
C ARG A 211 14.83 -25.14 0.39
N HIS A 212 13.52 -25.29 0.53
CA HIS A 212 12.54 -25.00 -0.53
C HIS A 212 11.82 -23.65 -0.35
N LEU A 213 11.57 -23.20 0.87
CA LEU A 213 10.85 -21.98 1.20
C LEU A 213 11.75 -20.91 1.85
N THR A 214 13.05 -21.17 1.94
CA THR A 214 14.05 -20.29 2.56
C THR A 214 13.84 -20.06 4.06
N ILE A 215 14.62 -19.16 4.65
CA ILE A 215 14.48 -18.77 6.07
C ILE A 215 13.12 -18.10 6.35
N THR A 216 12.55 -17.41 5.37
CA THR A 216 11.24 -16.77 5.50
C THR A 216 10.14 -17.81 5.67
N GLY A 217 10.16 -18.88 4.87
CA GLY A 217 9.24 -20.00 5.00
C GLY A 217 9.42 -20.76 6.32
N LEU A 218 10.66 -20.90 6.80
CA LEU A 218 10.90 -21.54 8.09
C LEU A 218 10.32 -20.71 9.25
N LYS A 219 10.49 -19.39 9.25
CA LYS A 219 9.87 -18.51 10.25
C LYS A 219 8.34 -18.60 10.22
N LEU A 220 7.75 -18.62 9.02
CA LEU A 220 6.31 -18.80 8.85
C LEU A 220 5.82 -20.13 9.47
N VAL A 221 6.50 -21.24 9.20
CA VAL A 221 6.16 -22.55 9.78
C VAL A 221 6.30 -22.57 11.30
N LYS A 222 7.33 -21.95 11.83
CA LYS A 222 7.51 -21.77 13.28
C LYS A 222 6.35 -20.99 13.91
N GLU A 223 5.92 -19.90 13.26
CA GLU A 223 4.74 -19.15 13.71
C GLU A 223 3.44 -19.97 13.68
N LEU A 224 3.25 -20.83 12.68
CA LEU A 224 2.10 -21.78 12.67
C LEU A 224 2.15 -22.77 13.83
N ARG A 225 3.34 -23.11 14.34
CA ARG A 225 3.55 -23.95 15.52
C ARG A 225 3.42 -23.20 16.85
N GLY A 226 3.21 -21.88 16.82
CA GLY A 226 3.08 -21.02 18.00
C GLY A 226 4.38 -20.40 18.49
N GLU A 227 5.51 -20.53 17.76
CA GLU A 227 6.79 -19.89 18.09
C GLU A 227 6.80 -18.45 17.51
N ILE A 228 6.99 -17.44 18.36
CA ILE A 228 7.01 -16.03 17.94
C ILE A 228 8.29 -15.73 17.16
N CYS A 229 8.19 -15.56 15.85
CA CYS A 229 9.30 -15.15 14.98
C CYS A 229 9.21 -13.68 14.54
N HIS A 230 8.04 -13.09 14.64
CA HIS A 230 7.77 -11.70 14.29
C HIS A 230 7.04 -11.01 15.46
N PRO A 231 7.79 -10.42 16.42
CA PRO A 231 7.17 -9.66 17.51
C PRO A 231 6.43 -8.42 16.95
N VAL A 232 5.51 -7.87 17.72
CA VAL A 232 4.90 -6.59 17.38
C VAL A 232 5.95 -5.50 17.52
N GLY A 233 6.32 -4.89 16.39
CA GLY A 233 7.34 -3.84 16.33
C GLY A 233 6.73 -2.45 16.48
N VAL A 234 7.46 -1.54 17.09
CA VAL A 234 7.09 -0.12 17.14
C VAL A 234 7.86 0.62 16.03
N GLY A 235 7.10 1.19 15.08
CA GLY A 235 7.65 1.96 13.98
C GLY A 235 8.08 1.15 12.76
N HIS A 236 8.27 1.87 11.66
CA HIS A 236 8.75 1.27 10.40
C HIS A 236 10.27 1.50 10.26
N PRO A 237 11.03 0.48 9.84
CA PRO A 237 12.45 0.70 9.53
C PRO A 237 12.58 1.71 8.37
N PRO A 238 13.67 2.49 8.33
CA PRO A 238 13.94 3.42 7.24
C PRO A 238 13.90 2.71 5.89
N LYS A 239 13.32 3.38 4.89
CA LYS A 239 13.21 2.82 3.55
C LYS A 239 14.59 2.73 2.90
N LYS A 240 14.97 1.55 2.41
CA LYS A 240 16.22 1.34 1.67
C LYS A 240 16.17 1.90 0.25
N ASN A 241 14.99 2.01 -0.34
CA ASN A 241 14.75 2.59 -1.66
C ASN A 241 13.42 3.34 -1.64
N ILE A 242 13.32 4.45 -2.38
CA ILE A 242 12.08 5.19 -2.54
C ILE A 242 11.75 5.24 -4.04
N CYS A 243 10.59 4.73 -4.40
CA CYS A 243 10.08 4.77 -5.77
C CYS A 243 8.87 5.70 -5.88
N THR A 244 8.87 6.54 -6.90
CA THR A 244 7.68 7.23 -7.37
C THR A 244 7.46 6.90 -8.83
N SER A 245 6.36 6.26 -9.15
CA SER A 245 6.00 5.89 -10.52
C SER A 245 4.50 5.98 -10.74
N ARG A 246 4.10 6.21 -11.99
CA ARG A 246 2.68 6.21 -12.37
C ARG A 246 2.49 5.54 -13.72
N SER A 247 1.39 4.80 -13.84
CA SER A 247 0.83 4.48 -15.16
C SER A 247 0.02 5.69 -15.63
N PHE A 248 0.25 6.12 -16.83
CA PHE A 248 -0.41 7.30 -17.39
C PHE A 248 -1.89 7.00 -17.71
N GLY A 249 -2.76 7.99 -17.53
CA GLY A 249 -4.16 7.89 -17.96
C GLY A 249 -4.26 7.75 -19.46
N ILE A 250 -3.57 8.63 -20.17
CA ILE A 250 -3.37 8.62 -21.62
C ILE A 250 -1.92 8.24 -21.90
N GLU A 251 -1.69 7.36 -22.86
CA GLU A 251 -0.35 6.96 -23.26
C GLU A 251 0.42 8.14 -23.85
N VAL A 252 1.73 8.24 -23.57
CA VAL A 252 2.58 9.41 -23.89
C VAL A 252 3.64 9.00 -24.89
N ALA A 253 3.73 9.71 -26.02
CA ALA A 253 4.78 9.54 -27.02
C ALA A 253 5.84 10.65 -26.96
N ASN A 254 5.45 11.86 -26.53
CA ASN A 254 6.28 13.05 -26.52
C ASN A 254 7.28 13.01 -25.35
N ILE A 255 8.55 13.33 -25.63
CA ILE A 255 9.62 13.40 -24.63
C ILE A 255 9.37 14.51 -23.60
N ASP A 256 8.74 15.62 -23.96
CA ASP A 256 8.52 16.74 -23.04
C ASP A 256 7.50 16.37 -21.96
N SER A 257 6.41 15.70 -22.29
CA SER A 257 5.48 15.14 -21.31
C SER A 257 6.14 14.09 -20.41
N LEU A 258 7.10 13.31 -20.93
CA LEU A 258 7.90 12.39 -20.11
C LEU A 258 8.84 13.16 -19.16
N LYS A 259 9.48 14.26 -19.62
CA LYS A 259 10.32 15.12 -18.76
C LYS A 259 9.50 15.70 -17.60
N GLU A 260 8.30 16.22 -17.87
CA GLU A 260 7.38 16.71 -16.84
C GLU A 260 7.07 15.64 -15.78
N SER A 261 6.72 14.43 -16.24
CA SER A 261 6.39 13.33 -15.34
C SER A 261 7.58 12.86 -14.51
N ILE A 262 8.75 12.66 -15.13
CA ILE A 262 9.98 12.21 -14.48
C ILE A 262 10.47 13.26 -13.47
N SER A 263 10.47 14.55 -13.82
CA SER A 263 10.84 15.62 -12.88
C SER A 263 9.88 15.68 -11.69
N SER A 264 8.58 15.51 -11.92
CA SER A 264 7.59 15.46 -10.85
C SER A 264 7.80 14.24 -9.94
N PHE A 265 8.19 13.07 -10.49
CA PHE A 265 8.48 11.88 -9.69
C PHE A 265 9.80 12.01 -8.92
N ALA A 266 10.81 12.64 -9.52
CA ALA A 266 12.08 12.97 -8.88
C ALA A 266 11.87 13.90 -7.69
N ALA A 267 11.10 14.99 -7.86
CA ALA A 267 10.75 15.91 -6.79
C ALA A 267 10.01 15.20 -5.62
N ASN A 268 9.09 14.30 -5.93
CA ASN A 268 8.41 13.51 -4.90
C ASN A 268 9.36 12.53 -4.16
N CYS A 269 10.34 11.95 -4.85
CA CYS A 269 11.36 11.12 -4.21
C CYS A 269 12.26 11.97 -3.30
N ALA A 270 12.73 13.14 -3.78
CA ALA A 270 13.54 14.08 -3.02
C ALA A 270 12.84 14.55 -1.74
N ARG A 271 11.57 14.95 -1.83
CA ARG A 271 10.78 15.33 -0.65
C ARG A 271 10.70 14.18 0.38
N LYS A 272 10.43 12.95 -0.05
CA LYS A 272 10.37 11.78 0.85
C LYS A 272 11.71 11.45 1.49
N LEU A 273 12.84 11.76 0.85
CA LEU A 273 14.16 11.65 1.46
C LEU A 273 14.29 12.67 2.60
N ARG A 274 13.91 13.93 2.34
CA ARG A 274 13.95 14.99 3.37
C ARG A 274 12.98 14.72 4.53
N ASP A 275 11.76 14.24 4.25
CA ASP A 275 10.80 13.82 5.27
C ASP A 275 11.36 12.74 6.23
N GLN A 276 12.38 11.96 5.82
CA GLN A 276 13.07 10.94 6.60
C GLN A 276 14.44 11.39 7.13
N ASN A 277 14.89 12.63 6.86
CA ASN A 277 16.26 13.11 7.12
C ASN A 277 17.33 12.21 6.47
N THR A 278 17.10 11.82 5.21
CA THR A 278 17.99 10.93 4.45
C THR A 278 18.38 11.55 3.11
N VAL A 279 19.45 11.01 2.53
CA VAL A 279 19.98 11.37 1.20
C VAL A 279 20.15 10.12 0.36
N CYS A 280 20.22 10.25 -0.96
CA CYS A 280 20.50 9.13 -1.87
C CYS A 280 21.79 9.36 -2.66
N LYS A 281 22.45 8.27 -3.04
CA LYS A 281 23.66 8.29 -3.90
C LYS A 281 23.33 7.94 -5.36
N LYS A 282 22.28 7.14 -5.61
CA LYS A 282 21.91 6.67 -6.94
C LYS A 282 20.46 6.98 -7.29
N VAL A 283 20.23 7.29 -8.56
CA VAL A 283 18.90 7.54 -9.13
C VAL A 283 18.70 6.65 -10.32
N SER A 284 17.60 5.89 -10.32
CA SER A 284 17.18 5.10 -11.48
C SER A 284 15.95 5.72 -12.12
N VAL A 285 15.92 5.67 -13.45
CA VAL A 285 14.78 6.09 -14.26
C VAL A 285 14.32 4.93 -15.11
N PHE A 286 13.03 4.77 -15.25
CA PHE A 286 12.46 3.79 -16.18
C PHE A 286 11.24 4.35 -16.91
N ILE A 287 11.07 3.87 -18.13
CA ILE A 287 9.89 4.08 -18.98
C ILE A 287 9.47 2.74 -19.58
N LYS A 288 8.16 2.55 -19.77
CA LYS A 288 7.63 1.29 -20.25
C LYS A 288 6.39 1.49 -21.12
N THR A 289 6.31 0.77 -22.23
CA THR A 289 5.11 0.67 -23.08
C THR A 289 4.03 -0.20 -22.43
N ASN A 290 2.88 -0.32 -23.07
CA ASN A 290 1.75 -1.09 -22.55
C ASN A 290 1.85 -2.56 -22.94
N SER A 291 2.31 -3.41 -22.02
CA SER A 291 2.45 -4.86 -22.26
C SER A 291 1.12 -5.61 -22.51
N PHE A 292 -0.03 -4.96 -22.28
CA PHE A 292 -1.35 -5.54 -22.57
C PHE A 292 -1.86 -5.24 -23.98
N LYS A 293 -1.10 -4.46 -24.76
CA LYS A 293 -1.38 -4.19 -26.18
C LYS A 293 -0.35 -4.92 -27.05
N PRO A 294 -0.55 -6.20 -27.40
CA PRO A 294 0.46 -7.01 -28.10
C PRO A 294 0.83 -6.48 -29.48
N ASN A 295 -0.12 -5.79 -30.15
CA ASN A 295 0.07 -5.24 -31.50
C ASN A 295 0.82 -3.89 -31.53
N THR A 296 1.37 -3.43 -30.39
CA THR A 296 2.18 -2.21 -30.34
C THR A 296 3.66 -2.55 -30.13
N LYS A 297 4.57 -1.72 -30.67
CA LYS A 297 6.01 -1.87 -30.44
C LYS A 297 6.30 -1.85 -28.93
N GLN A 298 6.80 -2.96 -28.40
CA GLN A 298 7.12 -3.08 -26.98
C GLN A 298 8.53 -2.60 -26.68
N TYR A 299 8.65 -1.81 -25.60
CA TYR A 299 9.93 -1.32 -25.14
C TYR A 299 9.90 -1.06 -23.62
N GLN A 300 11.01 -1.36 -22.97
CA GLN A 300 11.27 -1.01 -21.60
C GLN A 300 12.68 -0.44 -21.48
N GLY A 301 12.80 0.85 -21.17
CA GLY A 301 14.06 1.49 -20.84
C GLY A 301 14.25 1.56 -19.33
N TYR A 302 15.48 1.29 -18.86
CA TYR A 302 15.87 1.41 -17.46
C TYR A 302 17.33 1.84 -17.39
N GLN A 303 17.63 2.83 -16.55
CA GLN A 303 19.00 3.28 -16.31
C GLN A 303 19.21 3.68 -14.85
N VAL A 304 20.37 3.32 -14.32
CA VAL A 304 20.88 3.77 -13.02
C VAL A 304 21.97 4.81 -13.29
N LEU A 305 21.93 5.90 -12.55
CA LEU A 305 22.93 6.97 -12.59
C LEU A 305 23.38 7.27 -11.15
N GLU A 306 24.63 7.66 -10.98
CA GLU A 306 25.22 7.99 -9.70
C GLU A 306 25.43 9.48 -9.56
N LEU A 307 25.15 10.01 -8.36
CA LEU A 307 25.39 11.38 -7.97
C LEU A 307 26.85 11.53 -7.49
N PRO A 308 27.54 12.64 -7.85
CA PRO A 308 28.89 12.90 -7.33
C PRO A 308 28.94 12.92 -5.80
N THR A 309 27.96 13.57 -5.18
CA THR A 309 27.76 13.66 -3.72
C THR A 309 26.34 13.22 -3.39
N SER A 310 26.15 12.49 -2.29
CA SER A 310 24.81 12.08 -1.83
C SER A 310 23.97 13.32 -1.50
N THR A 311 22.70 13.34 -1.95
CA THR A 311 21.85 14.52 -1.81
C THR A 311 20.36 14.16 -1.65
N SER A 312 19.58 15.08 -1.09
CA SER A 312 18.12 15.09 -1.13
C SER A 312 17.57 16.32 -1.89
N ASP A 313 18.46 17.03 -2.59
CA ASP A 313 18.11 18.22 -3.36
C ASP A 313 17.25 17.85 -4.58
N THR A 314 16.11 18.51 -4.68
CA THR A 314 15.13 18.26 -5.76
C THR A 314 15.72 18.57 -7.13
N ILE A 315 16.54 19.59 -7.26
CA ILE A 315 17.10 20.05 -8.55
C ILE A 315 18.15 19.04 -9.02
N GLU A 316 19.06 18.59 -8.15
CA GLU A 316 20.10 17.62 -8.51
C GLU A 316 19.50 16.28 -8.92
N ILE A 317 18.56 15.77 -8.10
CA ILE A 317 17.89 14.49 -8.39
C ILE A 317 17.07 14.57 -9.68
N SER A 318 16.36 15.70 -9.91
CA SER A 318 15.59 15.92 -11.14
C SER A 318 16.49 16.00 -12.37
N ASN A 319 17.58 16.76 -12.33
CA ASN A 319 18.53 16.91 -13.44
C ASN A 319 19.17 15.56 -13.80
N LEU A 320 19.57 14.77 -12.81
CA LEU A 320 20.11 13.42 -13.03
C LEU A 320 19.06 12.48 -13.64
N ALA A 321 17.82 12.53 -13.14
CA ALA A 321 16.72 11.74 -13.68
C ALA A 321 16.39 12.11 -15.13
N LEU A 322 16.40 13.40 -15.48
CA LEU A 322 16.18 13.87 -16.85
C LEU A 322 17.31 13.43 -17.80
N ARG A 323 18.56 13.43 -17.34
CA ARG A 323 19.69 12.86 -18.09
C ARG A 323 19.48 11.38 -18.36
N GLY A 324 19.06 10.61 -17.35
CA GLY A 324 18.71 9.19 -17.50
C GLY A 324 17.56 8.98 -18.49
N LEU A 325 16.52 9.80 -18.43
CA LEU A 325 15.41 9.75 -19.38
C LEU A 325 15.89 9.95 -20.82
N LYS A 326 16.74 10.94 -21.06
CA LYS A 326 17.28 11.23 -22.41
C LYS A 326 18.01 10.02 -23.00
N ASN A 327 18.74 9.27 -22.17
CA ASN A 327 19.50 8.10 -22.60
C ASN A 327 18.62 6.88 -22.97
N ILE A 328 17.47 6.72 -22.27
CA ILE A 328 16.58 5.58 -22.49
C ILE A 328 15.38 5.87 -23.38
N TYR A 329 15.14 7.14 -23.71
CA TYR A 329 14.02 7.51 -24.58
C TYR A 329 14.25 7.01 -26.01
N ARG A 330 13.21 6.43 -26.61
CA ARG A 330 13.18 6.05 -28.01
C ARG A 330 11.97 6.64 -28.69
N SER A 331 12.19 7.39 -29.76
CA SER A 331 11.12 7.91 -30.61
C SER A 331 10.32 6.77 -31.26
N GLY A 332 9.08 7.02 -31.62
CA GLY A 332 8.21 6.02 -32.25
C GLY A 332 7.60 4.98 -31.28
N HIS A 333 7.80 5.13 -29.97
CA HIS A 333 7.15 4.31 -28.94
C HIS A 333 6.15 5.13 -28.16
N VAL A 334 5.09 4.45 -27.69
CA VAL A 334 4.05 5.05 -26.87
C VAL A 334 4.13 4.48 -25.45
N TYR A 335 4.47 5.33 -24.49
CA TYR A 335 4.76 4.93 -23.13
C TYR A 335 3.51 4.94 -22.26
N LYS A 336 3.32 3.88 -21.49
CA LYS A 336 2.21 3.72 -20.53
C LYS A 336 2.60 3.98 -19.10
N LYS A 337 3.87 3.80 -18.76
CA LYS A 337 4.36 3.95 -17.38
C LYS A 337 5.75 4.55 -17.36
N ALA A 338 5.98 5.46 -16.39
CA ALA A 338 7.29 5.98 -16.07
C ALA A 338 7.50 6.03 -14.55
N GLY A 339 8.77 6.10 -14.12
CA GLY A 339 9.08 6.24 -12.70
C GLY A 339 10.54 6.58 -12.44
N VAL A 340 10.74 7.06 -11.21
CA VAL A 340 12.05 7.34 -10.62
C VAL A 340 12.19 6.53 -9.34
N ILE A 341 13.37 5.96 -9.14
CA ILE A 341 13.72 5.25 -7.91
C ILE A 341 15.03 5.83 -7.40
N VAL A 342 15.08 6.18 -6.12
CA VAL A 342 16.31 6.60 -5.45
C VAL A 342 16.81 5.44 -4.59
N HIS A 343 18.12 5.18 -4.65
CA HIS A 343 18.80 4.05 -4.01
C HIS A 343 20.00 4.53 -3.19
N ASP A 344 20.61 3.60 -2.46
CA ASP A 344 21.76 3.85 -1.59
C ASP A 344 21.44 5.02 -0.64
N ILE A 345 20.32 4.83 0.09
CA ILE A 345 19.81 5.81 1.04
C ILE A 345 20.64 5.74 2.32
N GLY A 346 21.23 6.87 2.67
CA GLY A 346 22.00 7.08 3.90
C GLY A 346 21.44 8.22 4.75
N LYS A 347 21.94 8.35 5.96
CA LYS A 347 21.59 9.48 6.83
C LYS A 347 22.24 10.77 6.36
N ILE A 348 21.59 11.90 6.58
CA ILE A 348 22.06 13.22 6.15
C ILE A 348 23.35 13.64 6.87
N ASP A 349 23.55 13.20 8.09
CA ASP A 349 24.73 13.44 8.92
C ASP A 349 25.97 12.62 8.52
N GLN A 350 25.83 11.69 7.58
CA GLN A 350 26.89 10.77 7.11
C GLN A 350 27.30 11.01 5.64
N ILE A 351 27.09 12.23 5.15
CA ILE A 351 27.44 12.57 3.76
C ILE A 351 28.95 12.72 3.65
N GLN A 352 29.57 11.91 2.79
CA GLN A 352 30.94 12.14 2.36
C GLN A 352 30.93 13.19 1.24
N LEU A 353 31.49 14.36 1.51
CA LEU A 353 31.65 15.42 0.54
C LEU A 353 32.71 15.03 -0.51
N ASN A 354 32.50 15.50 -1.73
CA ASN A 354 33.48 15.40 -2.80
C ASN A 354 34.27 16.71 -2.87
N MET A 355 35.61 16.66 -2.90
CA MET A 355 36.47 17.84 -2.94
C MET A 355 36.24 18.68 -4.22
N PHE A 356 35.64 18.12 -5.26
CA PHE A 356 35.28 18.81 -6.50
C PHE A 356 33.81 19.27 -6.51
N ASP A 357 33.11 19.17 -5.37
CA ASP A 357 31.72 19.64 -5.27
C ASP A 357 31.70 21.16 -5.28
N ARG A 358 31.06 21.71 -6.31
CA ARG A 358 30.88 23.18 -6.51
C ARG A 358 29.54 23.68 -5.98
N VAL A 359 28.71 22.81 -5.42
CA VAL A 359 27.39 23.18 -4.94
C VAL A 359 27.50 23.72 -3.52
N ASP A 360 27.03 24.94 -3.31
CA ASP A 360 26.84 25.49 -1.96
C ASP A 360 25.70 24.71 -1.27
N ARG A 361 26.10 23.75 -0.43
CA ARG A 361 25.19 22.80 0.23
C ARG A 361 24.28 23.48 1.23
N ASP A 362 24.76 24.48 1.94
CA ASP A 362 23.98 25.20 2.97
C ASP A 362 22.90 26.04 2.31
N ARG A 363 23.25 26.82 1.28
CA ARG A 363 22.30 27.60 0.52
C ARG A 363 21.23 26.71 -0.14
N ARG A 364 21.62 25.55 -0.67
CA ARG A 364 20.69 24.58 -1.28
C ARG A 364 19.79 23.93 -0.25
N GLY A 365 20.31 23.61 0.92
CA GLY A 365 19.52 23.09 2.06
C GLY A 365 18.44 24.10 2.49
N ASN A 366 18.81 25.37 2.67
CA ASN A 366 17.88 26.45 3.00
C ASN A 366 16.79 26.64 1.92
N LEU A 367 17.19 26.56 0.64
CA LEU A 367 16.23 26.61 -0.47
C LEU A 367 15.23 25.44 -0.42
N MET A 368 15.70 24.22 -0.17
CA MET A 368 14.81 23.06 -0.09
C MET A 368 13.87 23.12 1.13
N THR A 369 14.34 23.65 2.24
CA THR A 369 13.52 23.87 3.44
C THR A 369 12.39 24.87 3.14
N SER A 370 12.71 26.00 2.51
CA SER A 370 11.72 27.00 2.10
C SER A 370 10.74 26.44 1.06
N TYR A 371 11.25 25.69 0.09
CA TYR A 371 10.45 24.99 -0.93
C TYR A 371 9.42 24.06 -0.30
N ASP A 372 9.84 23.23 0.66
CA ASP A 372 8.97 22.30 1.36
C ASP A 372 7.97 23.01 2.28
N ALA A 373 8.38 24.08 2.97
CA ALA A 373 7.52 24.87 3.84
C ALA A 373 6.35 25.51 3.06
N ILE A 374 6.64 26.11 1.90
CA ILE A 374 5.59 26.69 1.05
C ILE A 374 4.64 25.61 0.55
N ASN A 375 5.16 24.51 0.05
CA ASN A 375 4.33 23.40 -0.47
C ASN A 375 3.52 22.69 0.62
N SER A 376 3.99 22.69 1.85
CA SER A 376 3.25 22.15 2.99
C SER A 376 2.12 23.08 3.44
N ARG A 377 2.40 24.40 3.50
CA ARG A 377 1.44 25.40 4.00
C ARG A 377 0.37 25.78 2.96
N MET A 378 0.78 25.97 1.70
CA MET A 378 -0.08 26.50 0.65
C MET A 378 -0.63 25.43 -0.30
N GLY A 379 -0.26 24.18 -0.08
CA GLY A 379 -0.71 23.07 -0.91
C GLY A 379 0.38 22.54 -1.83
N ARG A 380 0.21 21.27 -2.19
CA ARG A 380 1.17 20.52 -3.01
C ARG A 380 1.42 21.18 -4.35
N ASP A 381 2.69 21.25 -4.75
CA ASP A 381 3.12 21.77 -6.05
C ASP A 381 2.80 23.28 -6.27
N THR A 382 2.60 24.06 -5.19
CA THR A 382 2.50 25.53 -5.27
C THR A 382 3.79 26.11 -5.84
N VAL A 383 4.94 25.69 -5.30
CA VAL A 383 6.25 25.94 -5.90
C VAL A 383 6.75 24.66 -6.54
N ARG A 384 7.21 24.73 -7.77
CA ARG A 384 7.73 23.59 -8.54
C ARG A 384 8.84 24.00 -9.50
N LEU A 385 9.62 23.04 -9.97
CA LEU A 385 10.58 23.27 -11.04
C LEU A 385 9.85 23.52 -12.36
N ALA A 386 10.29 24.47 -13.16
CA ALA A 386 9.66 24.81 -14.45
C ALA A 386 9.45 23.59 -15.37
N VAL A 387 10.40 22.65 -15.38
CA VAL A 387 10.33 21.40 -16.16
C VAL A 387 9.18 20.47 -15.75
N GLN A 388 8.56 20.65 -14.58
CA GLN A 388 7.42 19.85 -14.15
C GLN A 388 6.11 20.23 -14.87
N GLY A 389 6.08 21.36 -15.57
CA GLY A 389 4.92 21.84 -16.30
C GLY A 389 3.70 22.13 -15.42
N PHE A 390 2.67 22.67 -16.04
CA PHE A 390 1.39 22.99 -15.38
C PHE A 390 0.26 22.08 -15.88
N ASP A 391 0.23 21.80 -17.17
CA ASP A 391 -0.81 20.99 -17.82
C ASP A 391 -0.38 19.53 -17.90
N ARG A 392 -0.60 18.81 -16.81
CA ARG A 392 -0.17 17.41 -16.63
C ARG A 392 -1.06 16.44 -17.40
N LYS A 393 -0.97 16.41 -18.73
CA LYS A 393 -1.74 15.51 -19.62
C LYS A 393 -1.54 14.03 -19.29
N TRP A 394 -0.45 13.68 -18.63
CA TRP A 394 -0.12 12.34 -18.14
C TRP A 394 -0.80 11.94 -16.82
N LYS A 395 -1.66 12.77 -16.22
CA LYS A 395 -2.38 12.46 -14.97
C LYS A 395 -3.14 11.14 -15.08
N MET A 396 -3.30 10.49 -13.94
CA MET A 396 -4.15 9.32 -13.83
C MET A 396 -5.61 9.69 -14.07
N ARG A 397 -6.35 8.75 -14.68
CA ARG A 397 -7.81 8.84 -14.77
C ARG A 397 -8.42 8.54 -13.41
N GLN A 398 -9.36 9.36 -12.98
CA GLN A 398 -10.15 9.24 -11.76
C GLN A 398 -11.52 9.88 -12.02
N GLU A 399 -12.32 9.24 -12.89
CA GLU A 399 -13.56 9.84 -13.41
C GLU A 399 -14.73 9.73 -12.42
N ARG A 400 -14.56 8.91 -11.36
CA ARG A 400 -15.59 8.62 -10.35
C ARG A 400 -15.07 8.85 -8.94
N LEU A 401 -14.27 9.91 -8.78
CA LEU A 401 -13.68 10.25 -7.48
C LEU A 401 -14.75 10.84 -6.58
N SER A 402 -14.87 10.32 -5.37
CA SER A 402 -15.69 10.91 -4.31
C SER A 402 -15.04 12.18 -3.75
N PRO A 403 -15.80 13.10 -3.14
CA PRO A 403 -15.25 14.24 -2.41
C PRO A 403 -14.31 13.82 -1.28
N CYS A 404 -13.36 14.70 -0.94
CA CYS A 404 -12.48 14.52 0.21
C CYS A 404 -13.15 15.04 1.49
N TYR A 405 -14.23 14.38 1.89
CA TYR A 405 -15.14 14.78 2.98
C TYR A 405 -14.48 15.15 4.31
N THR A 406 -13.26 14.70 4.57
CA THR A 406 -12.60 14.89 5.87
C THR A 406 -11.36 15.78 5.82
N THR A 407 -10.87 16.12 4.61
CA THR A 407 -9.57 16.80 4.43
C THR A 407 -9.67 18.07 3.59
N ARG A 408 -10.83 18.38 3.02
CA ARG A 408 -11.07 19.61 2.25
C ARG A 408 -12.33 20.30 2.73
N MET A 409 -12.19 21.52 3.28
CA MET A 409 -13.32 22.29 3.80
C MET A 409 -14.41 22.56 2.76
N THR A 410 -14.04 22.77 1.49
CA THR A 410 -14.97 22.98 0.38
C THR A 410 -15.72 21.73 -0.08
N GLU A 411 -15.36 20.57 0.43
CA GLU A 411 -15.95 19.27 0.07
C GLU A 411 -16.63 18.59 1.29
N LEU A 412 -16.81 19.31 2.39
CA LEU A 412 -17.59 18.86 3.56
C LEU A 412 -19.05 18.64 3.19
N LEU A 413 -19.69 17.67 3.86
CA LEU A 413 -21.13 17.48 3.74
C LEU A 413 -21.87 18.67 4.37
N GLU A 414 -22.73 19.28 3.59
CA GLU A 414 -23.64 20.33 4.08
C GLU A 414 -24.95 19.66 4.54
N VAL A 415 -25.35 19.93 5.77
CA VAL A 415 -26.67 19.55 6.28
C VAL A 415 -27.63 20.64 5.90
N LYS A 416 -28.57 20.34 5.03
CA LYS A 416 -29.71 21.23 4.77
C LYS A 416 -30.77 20.94 5.82
N LEU A 417 -31.04 21.94 6.67
CA LEU A 417 -32.14 21.91 7.63
C LEU A 417 -33.47 22.08 6.93
#